data_6753d8064ca7d8f05a279ec51aaeae74
#
_entry.id   6753d8064ca7d8f05a279ec51aaeae74
#
_cell.length_a   1.000
_cell.length_b   1.000
_cell.length_c   1.000
_cell.angle_alpha   90.00
_cell.angle_beta   90.00
_cell.angle_gamma   90.00
#
_symmetry.space_group_name_H-M   'P 1'
#
loop_
_entity.id
_entity.type
_entity.pdbx_description
1 polymer ?
#
loop_
_entity_poly.entity_id
_entity_poly.type
_entity_poly.pdbx_seq_one_letter_code
_entity_poly.pdbx_strand_id
1 'polypeptide(L)'
;MGKDQFDVKIGLAEMLKGGVIMDVTNVEEAKIAESAGACAVMALERIPSDIRKDGGIARMSDPKMIEEIQKSVSIPVMAKCRIGHLAEAQVLEALEVDFIDESEVLTPADEHNHVWKHDFKVPFVCGCRNLGEALRRIAEGAAL
;
A
#
# COMPACT_ATOMS: atom_id res chain seq x y z
N MET A 1 -15.44 -13.57 3.91
CA MET A 1 -14.07 -13.85 4.40
C MET A 1 -14.15 -14.50 5.75
N GLY A 2 -13.43 -15.61 5.97
CA GLY A 2 -13.38 -16.29 7.27
C GLY A 2 -12.62 -15.48 8.32
N LYS A 3 -12.98 -15.65 9.59
CA LYS A 3 -12.30 -14.98 10.72
C LYS A 3 -10.79 -15.22 10.69
N ASP A 4 -10.37 -16.43 10.39
CA ASP A 4 -8.97 -16.83 10.33
C ASP A 4 -8.15 -16.04 9.28
N GLN A 5 -8.76 -15.68 8.14
CA GLN A 5 -8.07 -14.91 7.09
C GLN A 5 -7.83 -13.46 7.51
N PHE A 6 -8.76 -12.87 8.25
CA PHE A 6 -8.58 -11.51 8.77
C PHE A 6 -7.53 -11.46 9.89
N ASP A 7 -7.50 -12.48 10.75
CA ASP A 7 -6.49 -12.60 11.81
C ASP A 7 -5.06 -12.70 11.22
N VAL A 8 -4.89 -13.38 10.07
CA VAL A 8 -3.60 -13.41 9.36
C VAL A 8 -3.20 -12.02 8.86
N LYS A 9 -4.13 -11.24 8.30
CA LYS A 9 -3.85 -9.86 7.86
C LYS A 9 -3.41 -8.96 9.01
N ILE A 10 -4.08 -9.06 10.15
CA ILE A 10 -3.69 -8.32 11.36
C ILE A 10 -2.30 -8.75 11.83
N GLY A 11 -2.01 -10.05 11.84
CA GLY A 11 -0.69 -10.56 12.21
C GLY A 11 0.43 -10.03 11.31
N LEU A 12 0.20 -9.93 10.00
CA LEU A 12 1.14 -9.33 9.06
C LEU A 12 1.35 -7.83 9.35
N ALA A 13 0.28 -7.09 9.64
CA ALA A 13 0.37 -5.67 10.01
C ALA A 13 1.15 -5.46 11.32
N GLU A 14 0.95 -6.32 12.33
CA GLU A 14 1.69 -6.27 13.61
C GLU A 14 3.21 -6.45 13.43
N MET A 15 3.66 -7.17 12.39
CA MET A 15 5.09 -7.33 12.08
C MET A 15 5.76 -6.01 11.67
N LEU A 16 5.01 -5.02 11.20
CA LEU A 16 5.53 -3.70 10.81
C LEU A 16 5.67 -2.74 12.00
N LYS A 17 5.10 -3.09 13.15
CA LYS A 17 5.02 -2.24 14.33
C LYS A 17 6.40 -1.87 14.87
N GLY A 18 6.63 -0.58 15.06
CA GLY A 18 7.91 -0.04 15.54
C GLY A 18 9.02 0.00 14.49
N GLY A 19 8.76 -0.46 13.27
CA GLY A 19 9.69 -0.38 12.16
C GLY A 19 9.50 0.87 11.29
N VAL A 20 10.33 0.99 10.27
CA VAL A 20 10.27 2.07 9.28
C VAL A 20 9.88 1.48 7.93
N ILE A 21 8.87 2.06 7.29
CA ILE A 21 8.48 1.81 5.91
C ILE A 21 9.08 2.93 5.07
N MET A 22 9.90 2.58 4.07
CA MET A 22 10.58 3.56 3.22
C MET A 22 9.93 3.65 1.84
N ASP A 23 9.60 4.88 1.44
CA ASP A 23 9.20 5.16 0.06
C ASP A 23 10.42 5.02 -0.86
N VAL A 24 10.29 4.23 -1.93
CA VAL A 24 11.37 3.97 -2.89
C VAL A 24 10.84 4.07 -4.32
N THR A 25 11.65 4.59 -5.23
CA THR A 25 11.26 4.81 -6.62
C THR A 25 11.97 3.89 -7.61
N ASN A 26 12.91 3.09 -7.14
CA ASN A 26 13.70 2.16 -7.95
C ASN A 26 14.34 1.05 -7.10
N VAL A 27 14.92 0.07 -7.79
CA VAL A 27 15.58 -1.09 -7.17
C VAL A 27 16.76 -0.70 -6.26
N GLU A 28 17.53 0.32 -6.64
CA GLU A 28 18.70 0.73 -5.86
C GLU A 28 18.30 1.34 -4.52
N GLU A 29 17.32 2.22 -4.53
CA GLU A 29 16.76 2.79 -3.30
C GLU A 29 16.15 1.71 -2.40
N ALA A 30 15.48 0.71 -2.97
CA ALA A 30 14.92 -0.41 -2.22
C ALA A 30 16.01 -1.21 -1.48
N LYS A 31 17.12 -1.51 -2.14
CA LYS A 31 18.27 -2.19 -1.53
C LYS A 31 18.94 -1.35 -0.44
N ILE A 32 19.05 -0.04 -0.65
CA ILE A 32 19.58 0.87 0.37
C ILE A 32 18.67 0.88 1.60
N ALA A 33 17.35 0.98 1.40
CA ALA A 33 16.36 0.96 2.47
C ALA A 33 16.44 -0.34 3.29
N GLU A 34 16.49 -1.49 2.62
CA GLU A 34 16.65 -2.80 3.28
C GLU A 34 17.96 -2.86 4.07
N SER A 35 19.08 -2.44 3.46
CA SER A 35 20.39 -2.43 4.12
C SER A 35 20.44 -1.49 5.34
N ALA A 36 19.65 -0.42 5.32
CA ALA A 36 19.52 0.52 6.44
C ALA A 36 18.58 0.00 7.55
N GLY A 37 17.91 -1.14 7.36
CA GLY A 37 17.06 -1.77 8.35
C GLY A 37 15.59 -1.39 8.27
N ALA A 38 15.10 -0.92 7.11
CA ALA A 38 13.67 -0.75 6.88
C ALA A 38 12.94 -2.08 7.06
N CYS A 39 11.74 -2.06 7.65
CA CYS A 39 10.92 -3.26 7.81
C CYS A 39 10.07 -3.58 6.58
N ALA A 40 9.86 -2.60 5.71
CA ALA A 40 9.17 -2.72 4.44
C ALA A 40 9.55 -1.54 3.53
N VAL A 41 9.28 -1.68 2.23
CA VAL A 41 9.38 -0.57 1.27
C VAL A 41 8.02 -0.33 0.60
N MET A 42 7.76 0.94 0.28
CA MET A 42 6.61 1.38 -0.51
C MET A 42 7.10 1.72 -1.92
N ALA A 43 6.70 0.92 -2.91
CA ALA A 43 7.06 1.13 -4.30
C ALA A 43 6.24 2.26 -4.92
N LEU A 44 6.89 3.34 -5.32
CA LEU A 44 6.28 4.54 -5.89
C LEU A 44 7.03 4.97 -7.16
N GLU A 45 6.31 5.48 -8.16
CA GLU A 45 6.96 6.19 -9.29
C GLU A 45 7.44 7.57 -8.89
N ARG A 46 6.69 8.23 -8.02
CA ARG A 46 6.99 9.56 -7.47
C ARG A 46 6.69 9.57 -5.98
N ILE A 47 7.60 10.10 -5.20
CA ILE A 47 7.34 10.30 -3.76
C ILE A 47 6.26 11.38 -3.55
N PRO A 48 5.55 11.37 -2.42
CA PRO A 48 4.45 12.32 -2.16
C PRO A 48 4.79 13.79 -2.35
N SER A 49 6.02 14.21 -2.04
CA SER A 49 6.49 15.59 -2.24
C SER A 49 6.53 15.98 -3.71
N ASP A 50 6.97 15.07 -4.59
CA ASP A 50 7.04 15.31 -6.02
C ASP A 50 5.66 15.33 -6.65
N ILE A 51 4.76 14.44 -6.23
CA ILE A 51 3.35 14.46 -6.64
C ILE A 51 2.71 15.83 -6.35
N ARG A 52 2.94 16.37 -5.16
CA ARG A 52 2.41 17.69 -4.77
C ARG A 52 3.02 18.84 -5.57
N LYS A 53 4.31 18.73 -5.91
CA LYS A 53 5.04 19.76 -6.67
C LYS A 53 4.64 19.77 -8.13
N ASP A 54 4.58 18.61 -8.76
CA ASP A 54 4.36 18.47 -10.20
C ASP A 54 2.88 18.64 -10.58
N GLY A 55 1.96 18.31 -9.63
CA GLY A 55 0.53 18.31 -9.88
C GLY A 55 0.10 17.19 -10.85
N GLY A 56 -1.09 17.34 -11.42
CA GLY A 56 -1.66 16.37 -12.35
C GLY A 56 -2.25 15.13 -11.66
N ILE A 57 -2.51 14.09 -12.45
CA ILE A 57 -3.09 12.83 -11.97
C ILE A 57 -1.98 11.90 -11.50
N ALA A 58 -2.06 11.48 -10.23
CA ALA A 58 -1.20 10.45 -9.65
C ALA A 58 -1.98 9.13 -9.59
N ARG A 59 -1.40 8.06 -10.13
CA ARG A 59 -2.00 6.73 -10.25
C ARG A 59 -1.13 5.67 -9.60
N MET A 60 -1.61 4.43 -9.59
CA MET A 60 -0.83 3.25 -9.28
C MET A 60 0.46 3.23 -10.13
N SER A 61 1.56 2.80 -9.52
CA SER A 61 2.85 2.66 -10.18
C SER A 61 2.86 1.55 -11.23
N ASP A 62 3.80 1.64 -12.17
CA ASP A 62 3.99 0.62 -13.21
C ASP A 62 4.19 -0.78 -12.60
N PRO A 63 3.41 -1.78 -12.99
CA PRO A 63 3.54 -3.15 -12.51
C PRO A 63 4.95 -3.73 -12.65
N LYS A 64 5.64 -3.43 -13.74
CA LYS A 64 7.00 -3.90 -13.99
C LYS A 64 7.99 -3.35 -12.96
N MET A 65 7.88 -2.08 -12.61
CA MET A 65 8.72 -1.49 -11.57
C MET A 65 8.47 -2.15 -10.21
N ILE A 66 7.21 -2.41 -9.86
CA ILE A 66 6.86 -3.11 -8.62
C ILE A 66 7.47 -4.50 -8.59
N GLU A 67 7.35 -5.28 -9.67
CA GLU A 67 7.97 -6.60 -9.78
C GLU A 67 9.51 -6.58 -9.67
N GLU A 68 10.15 -5.58 -10.28
CA GLU A 68 11.61 -5.41 -10.19
C GLU A 68 12.06 -5.14 -8.74
N ILE A 69 11.32 -4.31 -8.01
CA ILE A 69 11.57 -4.06 -6.59
C ILE A 69 11.34 -5.32 -5.77
N GLN A 70 10.22 -6.05 -5.97
CA GLN A 70 9.93 -7.31 -5.26
C GLN A 70 11.06 -8.34 -5.44
N LYS A 71 11.63 -8.46 -6.63
CA LYS A 71 12.72 -9.38 -6.92
C LYS A 71 14.06 -8.95 -6.30
N SER A 72 14.20 -7.72 -5.87
CA SER A 72 15.46 -7.12 -5.44
C SER A 72 15.68 -7.10 -3.93
N VAL A 73 14.63 -7.22 -3.12
CA VAL A 73 14.67 -7.17 -1.66
C VAL A 73 13.98 -8.37 -1.04
N SER A 74 14.31 -8.67 0.22
CA SER A 74 13.69 -9.76 0.99
C SER A 74 12.63 -9.26 1.98
N ILE A 75 12.59 -7.95 2.23
CA ILE A 75 11.57 -7.32 3.07
C ILE A 75 10.26 -7.09 2.30
N PRO A 76 9.13 -6.98 2.99
CA PRO A 76 7.83 -6.73 2.37
C PRO A 76 7.82 -5.53 1.42
N VAL A 77 7.15 -5.70 0.28
CA VAL A 77 6.92 -4.64 -0.70
C VAL A 77 5.47 -4.24 -0.71
N MET A 78 5.23 -2.97 -0.49
CA MET A 78 3.91 -2.33 -0.51
C MET A 78 3.74 -1.52 -1.80
N ALA A 79 2.50 -1.38 -2.25
CA ALA A 79 2.18 -0.51 -3.38
C ALA A 79 0.85 0.21 -3.15
N LYS A 80 0.67 1.36 -3.83
CA LYS A 80 -0.49 2.22 -3.66
C LYS A 80 -1.50 2.05 -4.79
N CYS A 81 -2.78 1.97 -4.43
CA CYS A 81 -3.89 2.17 -5.36
C CYS A 81 -4.63 3.47 -5.02
N ARG A 82 -5.35 4.01 -5.99
CA ARG A 82 -6.21 5.19 -5.80
C ARG A 82 -7.43 4.81 -4.95
N ILE A 83 -7.90 5.75 -4.13
CA ILE A 83 -9.14 5.60 -3.37
C ILE A 83 -10.29 5.26 -4.31
N GLY A 84 -11.01 4.18 -4.01
CA GLY A 84 -12.16 3.70 -4.77
C GLY A 84 -11.84 3.00 -6.11
N HIS A 85 -10.58 2.78 -6.43
CA HIS A 85 -10.18 2.14 -7.68
C HIS A 85 -9.99 0.63 -7.54
N LEU A 86 -11.10 -0.11 -7.61
CA LEU A 86 -11.11 -1.57 -7.47
C LEU A 86 -10.13 -2.28 -8.40
N ALA A 87 -10.07 -1.87 -9.67
CA ALA A 87 -9.21 -2.53 -10.65
C ALA A 87 -7.72 -2.39 -10.33
N GLU A 88 -7.26 -1.22 -9.84
CA GLU A 88 -5.87 -1.07 -9.37
C GLU A 88 -5.57 -2.00 -8.20
N ALA A 89 -6.49 -2.10 -7.23
CA ALA A 89 -6.33 -3.01 -6.10
C ALA A 89 -6.24 -4.48 -6.55
N GLN A 90 -7.05 -4.90 -7.53
CA GLN A 90 -7.00 -6.24 -8.11
C GLN A 90 -5.69 -6.52 -8.85
N VAL A 91 -5.15 -5.54 -9.57
CA VAL A 91 -3.85 -5.66 -10.23
C VAL A 91 -2.74 -5.85 -9.19
N LEU A 92 -2.74 -5.05 -8.12
CA LEU A 92 -1.74 -5.16 -7.05
C LEU A 92 -1.84 -6.50 -6.31
N GLU A 93 -3.04 -7.01 -6.05
CA GLU A 93 -3.20 -8.36 -5.49
C GLU A 93 -2.66 -9.43 -6.44
N ALA A 94 -2.91 -9.30 -7.75
CA ALA A 94 -2.40 -10.24 -8.76
C ALA A 94 -0.86 -10.19 -8.90
N LEU A 95 -0.23 -9.05 -8.60
CA LEU A 95 1.21 -8.90 -8.50
C LEU A 95 1.80 -9.47 -7.20
N GLU A 96 0.93 -9.97 -6.31
CA GLU A 96 1.32 -10.54 -5.02
C GLU A 96 2.12 -9.57 -4.15
N VAL A 97 1.77 -8.27 -4.15
CA VAL A 97 2.35 -7.33 -3.20
C VAL A 97 1.96 -7.73 -1.77
N ASP A 98 2.83 -7.46 -0.81
CA ASP A 98 2.62 -7.87 0.58
C ASP A 98 1.54 -7.03 1.28
N PHE A 99 1.40 -5.76 0.89
CA PHE A 99 0.36 -4.85 1.38
C PHE A 99 -0.09 -3.89 0.26
N ILE A 100 -1.36 -3.52 0.28
CA ILE A 100 -1.91 -2.46 -0.59
C ILE A 100 -2.25 -1.25 0.28
N ASP A 101 -1.77 -0.07 -0.12
CA ASP A 101 -2.18 1.20 0.45
C ASP A 101 -3.22 1.86 -0.47
N GLU A 102 -4.48 1.88 -0.04
CA GLU A 102 -5.52 2.69 -0.69
C GLU A 102 -5.33 4.12 -0.23
N SER A 103 -4.60 4.91 -1.03
CA SER A 103 -3.88 6.06 -0.56
C SER A 103 -4.49 7.40 -0.99
N GLU A 104 -4.63 8.30 -0.02
CA GLU A 104 -5.00 9.70 -0.20
C GLU A 104 -3.93 10.54 -0.93
N VAL A 105 -2.73 10.01 -1.08
CA VAL A 105 -1.64 10.67 -1.84
C VAL A 105 -1.89 10.63 -3.34
N LEU A 106 -2.51 9.55 -3.83
CA LEU A 106 -2.89 9.42 -5.22
C LEU A 106 -4.20 10.17 -5.51
N THR A 107 -4.45 10.47 -6.79
CA THR A 107 -5.70 11.11 -7.21
C THR A 107 -6.89 10.16 -6.97
N PRO A 108 -7.88 10.51 -6.15
CA PRO A 108 -9.03 9.64 -5.91
C PRO A 108 -9.78 9.30 -7.21
N ALA A 109 -10.18 8.05 -7.37
CA ALA A 109 -11.10 7.62 -8.42
C ALA A 109 -12.56 7.78 -7.96
N ASP A 110 -12.84 7.46 -6.70
CA ASP A 110 -14.13 7.68 -6.04
C ASP A 110 -13.89 8.04 -4.58
N GLU A 111 -14.13 9.29 -4.21
CA GLU A 111 -13.92 9.77 -2.83
C GLU A 111 -14.92 9.22 -1.81
N HIS A 112 -16.09 8.79 -2.29
CA HIS A 112 -17.18 8.36 -1.41
C HIS A 112 -17.19 6.84 -1.18
N ASN A 113 -16.76 6.06 -2.16
CA ASN A 113 -16.80 4.61 -2.10
C ASN A 113 -15.37 4.05 -2.12
N HIS A 114 -14.83 3.75 -0.95
CA HIS A 114 -13.56 3.07 -0.82
C HIS A 114 -13.68 1.60 -1.23
N VAL A 115 -12.56 0.99 -1.59
CA VAL A 115 -12.49 -0.43 -1.90
C VAL A 115 -12.94 -1.25 -0.69
N TRP A 116 -13.79 -2.27 -0.91
CA TRP A 116 -14.20 -3.22 0.13
C TRP A 116 -13.10 -4.27 0.33
N LYS A 117 -12.29 -4.06 1.36
CA LYS A 117 -11.02 -4.77 1.58
C LYS A 117 -11.21 -6.20 2.09
N HIS A 118 -12.42 -6.53 2.56
CA HIS A 118 -12.75 -7.90 2.96
C HIS A 118 -12.77 -8.89 1.79
N ASP A 119 -12.90 -8.42 0.54
CA ASP A 119 -12.90 -9.26 -0.66
C ASP A 119 -11.48 -9.68 -1.10
N PHE A 120 -10.46 -9.09 -0.51
CA PHE A 120 -9.05 -9.32 -0.85
C PHE A 120 -8.37 -10.23 0.16
N LYS A 121 -7.37 -10.99 -0.29
CA LYS A 121 -6.49 -11.78 0.58
C LYS A 121 -5.35 -10.94 1.16
N VAL A 122 -4.85 -9.99 0.36
CA VAL A 122 -3.79 -9.07 0.76
C VAL A 122 -4.27 -8.09 1.84
N PRO A 123 -3.46 -7.78 2.86
CA PRO A 123 -3.80 -6.75 3.84
C PRO A 123 -3.73 -5.34 3.25
N PHE A 124 -4.66 -4.48 3.70
CA PHE A 124 -4.70 -3.08 3.30
C PHE A 124 -4.23 -2.17 4.43
N VAL A 125 -3.50 -1.13 4.01
CA VAL A 125 -3.09 0.02 4.82
C VAL A 125 -3.88 1.22 4.34
N CYS A 126 -4.32 2.09 5.25
CA CYS A 126 -5.05 3.31 4.89
C CYS A 126 -4.68 4.47 5.81
N GLY A 127 -4.52 5.66 5.23
CA GLY A 127 -4.47 6.89 5.99
C GLY A 127 -5.85 7.34 6.47
N CYS A 128 -5.87 8.17 7.52
CA CYS A 128 -7.08 8.84 7.99
C CYS A 128 -6.74 10.18 8.63
N ARG A 129 -7.69 11.11 8.59
CA ARG A 129 -7.53 12.46 9.17
C ARG A 129 -8.16 12.61 10.55
N ASN A 130 -9.03 11.67 10.92
CA ASN A 130 -9.75 11.67 12.18
C ASN A 130 -10.26 10.26 12.54
N LEU A 131 -10.73 10.09 13.77
CA LEU A 131 -11.22 8.82 14.29
C LEU A 131 -12.39 8.25 13.46
N GLY A 132 -13.29 9.10 12.96
CA GLY A 132 -14.42 8.65 12.15
C GLY A 132 -13.98 7.99 10.85
N GLU A 133 -12.98 8.55 10.18
CA GLU A 133 -12.36 7.93 8.99
C GLU A 133 -11.64 6.63 9.34
N ALA A 134 -10.88 6.61 10.44
CA ALA A 134 -10.20 5.39 10.90
C ALA A 134 -11.19 4.24 11.12
N LEU A 135 -12.29 4.51 11.82
CA LEU A 135 -13.32 3.51 12.08
C LEU A 135 -13.97 2.99 10.79
N ARG A 136 -14.18 3.88 9.80
CA ARG A 136 -14.69 3.45 8.49
C ARG A 136 -13.70 2.56 7.75
N ARG A 137 -12.40 2.91 7.74
CA ARG A 137 -11.36 2.08 7.11
C ARG A 137 -11.26 0.70 7.76
N ILE A 138 -11.34 0.64 9.08
CA ILE A 138 -11.36 -0.62 9.83
C ILE A 138 -12.62 -1.43 9.48
N ALA A 139 -13.79 -0.80 9.43
CA ALA A 139 -15.03 -1.46 9.05
C ALA A 139 -14.99 -2.03 7.62
N GLU A 140 -14.29 -1.36 6.70
CA GLU A 140 -14.07 -1.83 5.32
C GLU A 140 -13.02 -2.95 5.22
N GLY A 141 -12.29 -3.26 6.29
CA GLY A 141 -11.32 -4.34 6.36
C GLY A 141 -9.85 -3.92 6.28
N ALA A 142 -9.52 -2.64 6.53
CA ALA A 142 -8.14 -2.22 6.68
C ALA A 142 -7.50 -2.91 7.91
N ALA A 143 -6.26 -3.37 7.74
CA ALA A 143 -5.49 -4.06 8.78
C ALA A 143 -4.49 -3.14 9.50
N LEU A 144 -4.17 -1.99 8.90
CA LEU A 144 -3.23 -0.98 9.42
C LEU A 144 -3.66 0.40 8.98
#